data_b9e003ec14c958187049f7152c2b05eb
#
_entry.id   b9e003ec14c958187049f7152c2b05eb
#
_cell.length_a   1.000
_cell.length_b   1.000
_cell.length_c   1.000
_cell.angle_alpha   90.00
_cell.angle_beta   90.00
_cell.angle_gamma   90.00
#
_symmetry.space_group_name_H-M   'P 1'
#
loop_
_entity.id
_entity.type
_entity.pdbx_description
1 polymer ?
#
loop_
_entity_poly.entity_id
_entity_poly.type
_entity_poly.pdbx_seq_one_letter_code
_entity_poly.pdbx_strand_id
1 'polypeptide(L)'
;MFWVMIMKKIVSAALALCLILSACGEAAPAETQEPSEEVGSVVKVACVCAQPSVFGPTSLNGYEYQITHYDYGEQERYIADLTAGDAPDLVLFRARPFGEYPGLDVNNEYYDDLYEYIDADDTLSRESFLPNLLEAMSRGGELKFLCRQVEIATFVARESAVGDGYGLLPSDYERILAENERYLSLFDTFVTKSSLLDSVCIISESAFTDRENASCDFDNDYFRSLLEFCNSSPYDEYVDGQSTYDFDNTLLKREYLSSALRFNVMPGVYGDDPVFVGFPDGDMGCSYYICGLGYAIPAQSSNKEGAWAYIKHMLSVEAQRYVTAGLPVILEAFELALEDGDVSEEMQYKALELLERTKYAESVHDAGLKEIITDSCQNYFDGTATLDDTVDIIQSRASVYMSEQYG
;
A
#
# COMPACT_ATOMS: atom_id res chain seq x y z
N MET A 1 -30.01 35.42 16.89
CA MET A 1 -30.12 36.09 18.20
C MET A 1 -29.91 35.13 19.39
N PHE A 2 -30.04 33.84 19.25
CA PHE A 2 -29.88 32.85 20.33
C PHE A 2 -28.40 32.50 20.64
N TRP A 3 -27.51 32.58 19.67
CA TRP A 3 -26.07 32.23 19.82
C TRP A 3 -25.24 33.30 20.55
N VAL A 4 -25.65 34.55 20.51
CA VAL A 4 -24.93 35.68 21.18
C VAL A 4 -25.21 35.71 22.68
N MET A 5 -26.31 35.10 23.16
CA MET A 5 -26.65 35.02 24.58
C MET A 5 -25.88 33.89 25.32
N ILE A 6 -25.47 32.83 24.63
CA ILE A 6 -24.73 31.73 25.23
C ILE A 6 -23.25 32.10 25.44
N MET A 7 -22.65 32.85 24.50
CA MET A 7 -21.26 33.28 24.64
C MET A 7 -21.04 34.28 25.78
N LYS A 8 -22.03 35.14 26.09
CA LYS A 8 -21.93 36.10 27.22
C LYS A 8 -21.98 35.43 28.58
N LYS A 9 -22.59 34.26 28.76
CA LYS A 9 -22.65 33.52 30.03
C LYS A 9 -21.38 32.73 30.32
N ILE A 10 -20.65 32.27 29.28
CA ILE A 10 -19.39 31.53 29.44
C ILE A 10 -18.24 32.47 29.80
N VAL A 11 -18.20 33.69 29.26
CA VAL A 11 -17.16 34.69 29.61
C VAL A 11 -17.32 35.23 31.03
N SER A 12 -18.54 35.33 31.57
CA SER A 12 -18.77 35.77 32.97
C SER A 12 -18.44 34.73 34.03
N ALA A 13 -18.48 33.46 33.69
CA ALA A 13 -18.10 32.37 34.62
C ALA A 13 -16.57 32.17 34.72
N ALA A 14 -15.82 32.48 33.67
CA ALA A 14 -14.36 32.41 33.67
C ALA A 14 -13.68 33.55 34.43
N LEU A 15 -14.30 34.74 34.49
CA LEU A 15 -13.76 35.88 35.30
C LEU A 15 -14.03 35.78 36.78
N ALA A 16 -15.00 34.99 37.22
CA ALA A 16 -15.30 34.81 38.65
C ALA A 16 -14.38 33.80 39.34
N LEU A 17 -13.69 32.94 38.59
CA LEU A 17 -12.80 31.91 39.14
C LEU A 17 -11.35 32.41 39.34
N CYS A 18 -10.98 33.57 38.82
CA CYS A 18 -9.62 34.13 38.93
C CYS A 18 -9.44 35.07 40.16
N LEU A 19 -10.48 35.32 40.97
CA LEU A 19 -10.42 36.30 42.09
C LEU A 19 -10.46 35.66 43.48
N ILE A 20 -10.37 34.35 43.64
CA ILE A 20 -10.42 33.65 44.97
C ILE A 20 -9.07 33.05 45.41
N LEU A 21 -7.98 33.24 44.68
CA LEU A 21 -6.66 32.67 45.01
C LEU A 21 -5.60 33.74 45.39
N SER A 22 -5.99 34.78 46.09
CA SER A 22 -5.02 35.75 46.63
C SER A 22 -5.34 36.06 48.07
N ALA A 23 -5.06 35.12 49.03
CA ALA A 23 -4.75 35.41 50.41
C ALA A 23 -4.61 34.07 51.18
N CYS A 24 -3.38 33.63 51.40
CA CYS A 24 -2.85 33.07 52.63
C CYS A 24 -1.39 32.66 52.39
N GLY A 25 -0.48 33.45 52.88
CA GLY A 25 0.90 33.03 53.01
C GLY A 25 1.05 32.09 54.22
N GLU A 26 1.86 31.07 54.04
CA GLU A 26 2.77 30.54 55.06
C GLU A 26 3.47 29.27 54.58
N ALA A 27 4.79 29.24 54.82
CA ALA A 27 5.69 28.10 54.86
C ALA A 27 5.86 27.28 53.57
N ALA A 28 7.01 27.49 52.93
CA ALA A 28 7.56 26.57 51.94
C ALA A 28 7.78 25.17 52.56
N PRO A 29 7.17 24.13 52.03
CA PRO A 29 7.70 22.79 52.17
C PRO A 29 8.78 22.58 51.12
N ALA A 30 9.79 21.80 51.47
CA ALA A 30 10.90 21.37 50.61
C ALA A 30 10.46 21.06 49.19
N GLU A 31 11.19 21.57 48.21
CA GLU A 31 11.19 21.13 46.84
C GLU A 31 11.31 19.62 46.81
N THR A 32 10.20 18.93 46.65
CA THR A 32 10.23 17.61 46.07
C THR A 32 10.67 17.86 44.63
N GLN A 33 11.92 17.62 44.33
CA GLN A 33 12.38 17.42 42.97
C GLN A 33 11.43 16.38 42.34
N GLU A 34 10.60 16.82 41.41
CA GLU A 34 10.01 15.90 40.46
C GLU A 34 11.15 15.07 39.90
N PRO A 35 10.99 13.73 39.76
CA PRO A 35 12.04 12.94 39.16
C PRO A 35 12.34 13.60 37.81
N SER A 36 13.59 14.01 37.63
CA SER A 36 14.08 14.41 36.34
C SER A 36 13.68 13.28 35.38
N GLU A 37 12.77 13.51 34.43
CA GLU A 37 12.59 12.64 33.30
C GLU A 37 14.02 12.41 32.77
N GLU A 38 14.48 11.17 32.85
CA GLU A 38 15.72 10.79 32.19
C GLU A 38 15.54 11.20 30.74
N VAL A 39 16.39 12.11 30.27
CA VAL A 39 16.39 12.56 28.88
C VAL A 39 16.57 11.30 28.06
N GLY A 40 15.49 10.89 27.40
CA GLY A 40 15.44 9.66 26.65
C GLY A 40 16.47 9.67 25.53
N SER A 41 16.90 8.51 25.11
CA SER A 41 17.85 8.42 24.00
C SER A 41 17.18 8.99 22.73
N VAL A 42 17.94 9.79 21.99
CA VAL A 42 17.48 10.44 20.75
C VAL A 42 17.46 9.43 19.62
N VAL A 43 16.36 9.36 18.88
CA VAL A 43 16.18 8.59 17.64
C VAL A 43 16.17 9.57 16.48
N LYS A 44 17.14 9.45 15.58
CA LYS A 44 17.19 10.25 14.36
C LYS A 44 16.27 9.68 13.31
N VAL A 45 15.34 10.47 12.83
CA VAL A 45 14.34 10.06 11.85
C VAL A 45 14.55 10.78 10.54
N ALA A 46 14.80 10.05 9.46
CA ALA A 46 14.76 10.59 8.11
C ALA A 46 13.34 10.48 7.55
N CYS A 47 12.80 11.60 7.08
CA CYS A 47 11.54 11.65 6.37
C CYS A 47 11.79 11.95 4.90
N VAL A 48 11.66 10.94 4.06
CA VAL A 48 11.99 11.01 2.64
C VAL A 48 10.72 11.10 1.81
N CYS A 49 10.55 12.23 1.10
CA CYS A 49 9.42 12.48 0.20
C CYS A 49 8.03 12.30 0.85
N ALA A 50 7.93 12.39 2.17
CA ALA A 50 6.68 12.30 2.92
C ALA A 50 6.32 13.64 3.59
N GLN A 51 5.03 13.90 3.77
CA GLN A 51 4.58 15.15 4.39
C GLN A 51 4.66 15.09 5.92
N PRO A 52 4.96 16.22 6.59
CA PRO A 52 5.05 16.28 8.06
C PRO A 52 3.80 15.83 8.81
N SER A 53 2.63 15.94 8.17
CA SER A 53 1.33 15.61 8.79
C SER A 53 1.09 14.13 9.04
N VAL A 54 1.97 13.26 8.54
CA VAL A 54 1.85 11.79 8.70
C VAL A 54 2.69 11.22 9.84
N PHE A 55 3.37 12.09 10.62
CA PHE A 55 4.19 11.64 11.73
C PHE A 55 3.35 11.20 12.93
N GLY A 56 3.92 10.21 13.62
CA GLY A 56 3.49 9.77 14.93
C GLY A 56 3.99 10.70 16.05
N PRO A 57 4.15 10.17 17.26
CA PRO A 57 4.61 10.94 18.41
C PRO A 57 6.05 11.43 18.22
N THR A 58 6.35 12.62 18.75
CA THR A 58 7.72 13.15 18.84
C THR A 58 8.46 12.65 20.08
N SER A 59 7.76 12.00 21.00
CA SER A 59 8.33 11.29 22.15
C SER A 59 7.48 10.06 22.47
N LEU A 60 8.12 8.94 22.81
CA LEU A 60 7.47 7.67 23.11
C LEU A 60 8.40 6.79 23.96
N ASN A 61 7.92 6.26 25.06
CA ASN A 61 8.64 5.29 25.89
C ASN A 61 10.07 5.72 26.31
N GLY A 62 10.29 7.03 26.56
CA GLY A 62 11.59 7.55 26.90
C GLY A 62 12.51 7.85 25.73
N TYR A 63 12.04 7.74 24.48
CA TYR A 63 12.74 8.16 23.27
C TYR A 63 12.23 9.52 22.79
N GLU A 64 13.15 10.35 22.27
CA GLU A 64 12.83 11.58 21.53
C GLU A 64 13.14 11.40 20.05
N TYR A 65 12.18 11.70 19.17
CA TYR A 65 12.30 11.52 17.73
C TYR A 65 12.64 12.86 17.06
N GLN A 66 13.87 12.98 16.56
CA GLN A 66 14.35 14.15 15.82
C GLN A 66 14.23 13.91 14.33
N ILE A 67 13.37 14.69 13.67
CA ILE A 67 13.00 14.47 12.28
C ILE A 67 13.79 15.40 11.36
N THR A 68 14.47 14.81 10.38
CA THR A 68 15.08 15.49 9.24
C THR A 68 14.28 15.20 7.99
N HIS A 69 13.87 16.25 7.28
CA HIS A 69 13.14 16.14 6.03
C HIS A 69 14.08 16.15 4.83
N TYR A 70 13.74 15.30 3.85
CA TYR A 70 14.37 15.24 2.54
C TYR A 70 13.29 15.34 1.46
N ASP A 71 13.27 16.46 0.74
CA ASP A 71 12.31 16.71 -0.33
C ASP A 71 12.69 15.94 -1.60
N TYR A 72 11.79 15.94 -2.60
CA TYR A 72 11.95 15.21 -3.87
C TYR A 72 13.25 15.53 -4.65
N GLY A 73 13.95 16.60 -4.37
CA GLY A 73 15.24 16.96 -4.97
C GLY A 73 16.45 16.62 -4.09
N GLU A 74 16.26 16.03 -2.92
CA GLU A 74 17.32 15.82 -1.91
C GLU A 74 17.69 14.34 -1.71
N GLN A 75 17.35 13.47 -2.66
CA GLN A 75 17.63 12.02 -2.55
C GLN A 75 19.12 11.71 -2.46
N GLU A 76 19.95 12.41 -3.23
CA GLU A 76 21.42 12.25 -3.16
C GLU A 76 21.96 12.62 -1.78
N ARG A 77 21.40 13.65 -1.16
CA ARG A 77 21.75 14.05 0.20
C ARG A 77 21.34 12.99 1.20
N TYR A 78 20.13 12.44 1.08
CA TYR A 78 19.67 11.35 1.94
C TYR A 78 20.59 10.12 1.85
N ILE A 79 20.96 9.70 0.64
CA ILE A 79 21.87 8.56 0.43
C ILE A 79 23.25 8.84 1.00
N ALA A 80 23.75 10.05 0.84
CA ALA A 80 25.03 10.46 1.43
C ALA A 80 24.97 10.38 2.97
N ASP A 81 23.90 10.88 3.61
CA ASP A 81 23.71 10.82 5.05
C ASP A 81 23.54 9.37 5.54
N LEU A 82 22.81 8.53 4.80
CA LEU A 82 22.62 7.10 5.09
C LEU A 82 23.97 6.34 5.10
N THR A 83 24.89 6.71 4.21
CA THR A 83 26.18 6.00 4.02
C THR A 83 27.33 6.62 4.77
N ALA A 84 27.20 7.82 5.35
CA ALA A 84 28.30 8.60 5.90
C ALA A 84 28.69 8.24 7.36
N GLY A 85 28.12 7.21 7.98
CA GLY A 85 28.41 6.79 9.36
C GLY A 85 27.64 7.61 10.43
N ASP A 86 26.80 8.55 10.04
CA ASP A 86 25.81 9.26 10.88
C ASP A 86 24.39 8.98 10.38
N ALA A 87 24.15 7.72 10.00
CA ALA A 87 22.89 7.25 9.46
C ALA A 87 21.71 7.59 10.38
N PRO A 88 20.52 7.85 9.83
CA PRO A 88 19.31 7.91 10.63
C PRO A 88 19.05 6.56 11.30
N ASP A 89 18.28 6.59 12.40
CA ASP A 89 17.89 5.38 13.12
C ASP A 89 16.58 4.78 12.57
N LEU A 90 15.73 5.64 12.02
CA LEU A 90 14.44 5.28 11.41
C LEU A 90 14.25 6.06 10.11
N VAL A 91 13.73 5.42 9.11
CA VAL A 91 13.35 6.05 7.84
C VAL A 91 11.86 5.93 7.62
N LEU A 92 11.22 7.08 7.39
CA LEU A 92 9.85 7.18 6.93
C LEU A 92 9.88 7.61 5.47
N PHE A 93 9.21 6.88 4.61
CA PHE A 93 9.23 7.16 3.17
C PHE A 93 7.86 6.87 2.56
N ARG A 94 7.61 7.46 1.40
CA ARG A 94 6.45 7.12 0.61
C ARG A 94 6.76 5.87 -0.21
N ALA A 95 6.05 4.77 0.06
CA ALA A 95 6.31 3.47 -0.56
C ALA A 95 5.82 3.36 -2.03
N ARG A 96 5.18 4.40 -2.59
CA ARG A 96 4.83 4.45 -4.01
C ARG A 96 6.05 4.66 -4.89
N PRO A 97 6.05 4.15 -6.14
CA PRO A 97 7.20 3.59 -6.79
C PRO A 97 8.38 4.55 -6.77
N PHE A 98 9.44 4.13 -6.12
CA PHE A 98 10.75 4.77 -6.19
C PHE A 98 11.46 4.52 -7.53
N GLY A 99 10.80 3.85 -8.48
CA GLY A 99 11.34 3.56 -9.80
C GLY A 99 11.82 4.78 -10.60
N GLU A 100 11.40 5.98 -10.23
CA GLU A 100 11.94 7.24 -10.76
C GLU A 100 13.17 7.75 -10.01
N TYR A 101 13.56 7.12 -8.89
CA TYR A 101 14.67 7.58 -8.03
C TYR A 101 15.64 6.44 -7.71
N PRO A 102 16.62 6.17 -8.63
CA PRO A 102 17.67 5.21 -8.36
C PRO A 102 18.39 5.54 -7.04
N GLY A 103 18.48 4.56 -6.15
CA GLY A 103 19.14 4.71 -4.84
C GLY A 103 18.22 4.84 -3.64
N LEU A 104 16.91 4.97 -3.84
CA LEU A 104 15.92 4.83 -2.77
C LEU A 104 15.28 3.43 -2.74
N ASP A 105 15.89 2.46 -3.38
CA ASP A 105 15.45 1.07 -3.25
C ASP A 105 15.63 0.62 -1.81
N VAL A 106 14.54 0.63 -1.06
CA VAL A 106 14.51 0.19 0.34
C VAL A 106 14.70 -1.33 0.49
N ASN A 107 14.77 -2.07 -0.60
CA ASN A 107 15.02 -3.51 -0.58
C ASN A 107 16.51 -3.86 -0.70
N ASN A 108 17.41 -2.94 -0.37
CA ASN A 108 18.86 -3.15 -0.44
C ASN A 108 19.48 -3.44 0.93
N GLU A 109 20.78 -3.74 0.93
CA GLU A 109 21.58 -4.06 2.11
C GLU A 109 21.73 -2.92 3.14
N TYR A 110 21.27 -1.71 2.83
CA TYR A 110 21.33 -0.58 3.77
C TYR A 110 20.31 -0.67 4.90
N TYR A 111 19.35 -1.59 4.80
CA TYR A 111 18.27 -1.74 5.78
C TYR A 111 18.25 -3.13 6.41
N ASP A 112 17.87 -3.17 7.67
CA ASP A 112 17.68 -4.42 8.42
C ASP A 112 16.52 -5.25 7.88
N ASP A 113 16.57 -6.54 8.13
CA ASP A 113 15.43 -7.44 7.95
C ASP A 113 14.45 -7.28 9.13
N LEU A 114 13.27 -6.74 8.85
CA LEU A 114 12.26 -6.50 9.87
C LEU A 114 11.55 -7.78 10.36
N TYR A 115 11.73 -8.91 9.70
CA TYR A 115 11.29 -10.18 10.25
C TYR A 115 11.97 -10.51 11.58
N GLU A 116 13.25 -10.15 11.74
CA GLU A 116 13.97 -10.38 13.00
C GLU A 116 13.32 -9.62 14.17
N TYR A 117 12.78 -8.44 13.92
CA TYR A 117 12.08 -7.63 14.93
C TYR A 117 10.68 -8.14 15.23
N ILE A 118 9.93 -8.54 14.22
CA ILE A 118 8.58 -9.11 14.37
C ILE A 118 8.67 -10.42 15.15
N ASP A 119 9.59 -11.31 14.76
CA ASP A 119 9.72 -12.63 15.36
C ASP A 119 10.24 -12.57 16.81
N ALA A 120 10.93 -11.49 17.19
CA ALA A 120 11.40 -11.26 18.56
C ALA A 120 10.40 -10.48 19.45
N ASP A 121 9.29 -9.98 18.88
CA ASP A 121 8.32 -9.15 19.60
C ASP A 121 7.25 -9.99 20.32
N ASP A 122 6.94 -9.63 21.57
CA ASP A 122 5.98 -10.35 22.40
C ASP A 122 4.50 -10.03 22.08
N THR A 123 4.24 -8.99 21.30
CA THR A 123 2.88 -8.44 21.06
C THR A 123 2.50 -8.30 19.61
N LEU A 124 3.48 -8.33 18.69
CA LEU A 124 3.30 -8.27 17.26
C LEU A 124 3.88 -9.54 16.63
N SER A 125 3.08 -10.29 15.90
CA SER A 125 3.51 -11.49 15.18
C SER A 125 3.23 -11.35 13.68
N ARG A 126 3.74 -12.26 12.86
CA ARG A 126 3.46 -12.25 11.42
C ARG A 126 1.98 -12.40 11.11
N GLU A 127 1.26 -13.18 11.92
CA GLU A 127 -0.18 -13.41 11.81
C GLU A 127 -1.02 -12.17 12.23
N SER A 128 -0.40 -11.17 12.86
CA SER A 128 -1.08 -9.92 13.20
C SER A 128 -1.37 -9.06 11.97
N PHE A 129 -0.68 -9.30 10.86
CA PHE A 129 -0.82 -8.53 9.63
C PHE A 129 -1.92 -9.08 8.72
N LEU A 130 -2.33 -8.26 7.74
CA LEU A 130 -3.23 -8.72 6.68
C LEU A 130 -2.65 -9.96 5.97
N PRO A 131 -3.50 -10.92 5.57
CA PRO A 131 -3.06 -12.11 4.83
C PRO A 131 -2.14 -11.76 3.65
N ASN A 132 -1.09 -12.56 3.45
CA ASN A 132 -0.10 -12.44 2.37
C ASN A 132 0.69 -11.10 2.31
N LEU A 133 0.38 -10.10 3.14
CA LEU A 133 0.99 -8.76 3.03
C LEU A 133 2.51 -8.80 3.21
N LEU A 134 2.98 -9.44 4.27
CA LEU A 134 4.42 -9.50 4.55
C LEU A 134 5.18 -10.27 3.46
N GLU A 135 4.60 -11.36 2.97
CA GLU A 135 5.17 -12.16 1.88
C GLU A 135 5.22 -11.34 0.59
N ALA A 136 4.12 -10.65 0.24
CA ALA A 136 4.05 -9.79 -0.94
C ALA A 136 5.06 -8.64 -0.91
N MET A 137 5.44 -8.16 0.28
CA MET A 137 6.44 -7.09 0.47
C MET A 137 7.87 -7.61 0.59
N SER A 138 8.07 -8.91 0.73
CA SER A 138 9.39 -9.52 0.95
C SER A 138 10.15 -9.68 -0.36
N ARG A 139 11.48 -9.58 -0.28
CA ARG A 139 12.41 -9.92 -1.37
C ARG A 139 13.48 -10.86 -0.87
N GLY A 140 13.70 -11.99 -1.56
CA GLY A 140 14.70 -12.96 -1.17
C GLY A 140 14.50 -13.50 0.26
N GLY A 141 13.26 -13.55 0.74
CA GLY A 141 12.93 -13.99 2.10
C GLY A 141 13.15 -12.93 3.19
N GLU A 142 13.60 -11.72 2.85
CA GLU A 142 13.82 -10.60 3.77
C GLU A 142 12.72 -9.53 3.62
N LEU A 143 12.37 -8.88 4.73
CA LEU A 143 11.40 -7.79 4.81
C LEU A 143 12.12 -6.49 5.18
N LYS A 144 12.45 -5.66 4.21
CA LYS A 144 13.26 -4.45 4.44
C LYS A 144 12.46 -3.22 4.89
N PHE A 145 11.13 -3.27 4.79
CA PHE A 145 10.26 -2.20 5.25
C PHE A 145 8.87 -2.72 5.62
N LEU A 146 8.13 -1.94 6.42
CA LEU A 146 6.73 -2.17 6.76
C LEU A 146 5.89 -0.97 6.34
N CYS A 147 4.69 -1.21 5.83
CA CYS A 147 3.74 -0.15 5.54
C CYS A 147 2.89 0.18 6.76
N ARG A 148 2.52 1.46 6.90
CA ARG A 148 1.51 1.90 7.86
C ARG A 148 0.09 1.60 7.39
N GLN A 149 -0.15 1.73 6.10
CA GLN A 149 -1.44 1.52 5.46
C GLN A 149 -1.24 1.03 4.03
N VAL A 150 -2.26 0.38 3.51
CA VAL A 150 -2.30 -0.10 2.13
C VAL A 150 -3.62 0.29 1.47
N GLU A 151 -3.61 0.30 0.15
CA GLU A 151 -4.82 0.19 -0.67
C GLU A 151 -4.80 -1.20 -1.33
N ILE A 152 -5.94 -1.71 -1.76
CA ILE A 152 -6.02 -2.93 -2.55
C ILE A 152 -6.50 -2.57 -3.94
N ALA A 153 -5.72 -2.90 -4.96
CA ALA A 153 -6.14 -2.79 -6.35
C ALA A 153 -6.76 -4.11 -6.80
N THR A 154 -7.97 -4.02 -7.31
CA THR A 154 -8.75 -5.18 -7.76
C THR A 154 -9.71 -4.80 -8.89
N PHE A 155 -10.29 -5.79 -9.56
CA PHE A 155 -11.46 -5.61 -10.39
C PHE A 155 -12.71 -6.07 -9.67
N VAL A 156 -13.79 -5.33 -9.89
CA VAL A 156 -15.12 -5.61 -9.33
C VAL A 156 -16.13 -5.74 -10.46
N ALA A 157 -16.98 -6.73 -10.36
CA ALA A 157 -18.10 -6.96 -11.26
C ALA A 157 -19.41 -7.13 -10.46
N ARG A 158 -20.54 -7.21 -11.18
CA ARG A 158 -21.82 -7.58 -10.58
C ARG A 158 -21.96 -9.09 -10.53
N GLU A 159 -22.40 -9.65 -9.41
CA GLU A 159 -22.65 -11.08 -9.25
C GLU A 159 -23.63 -11.61 -10.30
N SER A 160 -24.66 -10.85 -10.66
CA SER A 160 -25.60 -11.21 -11.72
C SER A 160 -24.97 -11.43 -13.11
N ALA A 161 -23.75 -10.90 -13.34
CA ALA A 161 -23.03 -11.06 -14.60
C ALA A 161 -21.97 -12.17 -14.56
N VAL A 162 -21.26 -12.31 -13.43
CA VAL A 162 -20.05 -13.16 -13.32
C VAL A 162 -20.23 -14.36 -12.37
N GLY A 163 -21.38 -14.47 -11.69
CA GLY A 163 -21.57 -15.45 -10.62
C GLY A 163 -20.67 -15.11 -9.43
N ASP A 164 -20.02 -16.11 -8.84
CA ASP A 164 -19.06 -15.93 -7.76
C ASP A 164 -17.73 -15.29 -8.21
N GLY A 165 -17.51 -15.21 -9.52
CA GLY A 165 -16.32 -14.56 -10.12
C GLY A 165 -15.06 -15.39 -10.11
N TYR A 166 -15.10 -16.67 -9.69
CA TYR A 166 -13.94 -17.54 -9.61
C TYR A 166 -13.66 -18.26 -10.94
N GLY A 167 -12.37 -18.53 -11.19
CA GLY A 167 -11.89 -19.29 -12.34
C GLY A 167 -12.12 -18.62 -13.70
N LEU A 168 -12.34 -17.29 -13.73
CA LEU A 168 -12.57 -16.55 -14.96
C LEU A 168 -11.26 -16.24 -15.69
N LEU A 169 -11.25 -16.52 -16.98
CA LEU A 169 -10.19 -16.16 -17.92
C LEU A 169 -10.63 -14.97 -18.80
N PRO A 170 -9.72 -14.31 -19.53
CA PRO A 170 -10.08 -13.22 -20.46
C PRO A 170 -11.18 -13.60 -21.43
N SER A 171 -11.16 -14.82 -21.98
CA SER A 171 -12.18 -15.35 -22.90
C SER A 171 -13.57 -15.50 -22.26
N ASP A 172 -13.65 -15.70 -20.93
CA ASP A 172 -14.93 -15.74 -20.22
C ASP A 172 -15.57 -14.35 -20.15
N TYR A 173 -14.76 -13.33 -19.90
CA TYR A 173 -15.22 -11.94 -19.89
C TYR A 173 -15.72 -11.51 -21.28
N GLU A 174 -15.01 -11.88 -22.35
CA GLU A 174 -15.46 -11.62 -23.73
C GLU A 174 -16.79 -12.30 -24.02
N ARG A 175 -16.97 -13.56 -23.60
CA ARG A 175 -18.21 -14.29 -23.74
C ARG A 175 -19.36 -13.65 -22.95
N ILE A 176 -19.12 -13.29 -21.69
CA ILE A 176 -20.12 -12.61 -20.85
C ILE A 176 -20.55 -11.28 -21.49
N LEU A 177 -19.59 -10.53 -22.01
CA LEU A 177 -19.85 -9.27 -22.71
C LEU A 177 -20.71 -9.49 -23.97
N ALA A 178 -20.40 -10.52 -24.76
CA ALA A 178 -21.14 -10.84 -25.97
C ALA A 178 -22.58 -11.35 -25.71
N GLU A 179 -22.80 -12.03 -24.59
CA GLU A 179 -24.09 -12.63 -24.21
C GLU A 179 -24.99 -11.66 -23.42
N ASN A 180 -24.49 -10.52 -22.98
CA ASN A 180 -25.21 -9.58 -22.10
C ASN A 180 -25.33 -8.18 -22.73
N GLU A 181 -26.50 -7.89 -23.29
CA GLU A 181 -26.79 -6.60 -23.96
C GLU A 181 -26.67 -5.36 -23.04
N ARG A 182 -26.58 -5.55 -21.72
CA ARG A 182 -26.38 -4.45 -20.77
C ARG A 182 -25.01 -3.83 -20.92
N TYR A 183 -23.97 -4.65 -21.15
CA TYR A 183 -22.60 -4.18 -21.15
C TYR A 183 -22.13 -3.84 -22.56
N LEU A 184 -21.64 -2.61 -22.73
CA LEU A 184 -21.13 -2.10 -24.00
C LEU A 184 -19.62 -2.27 -24.13
N SER A 185 -18.92 -2.40 -23.01
CA SER A 185 -17.47 -2.56 -22.95
C SER A 185 -17.05 -3.39 -21.74
N LEU A 186 -15.86 -3.99 -21.83
CA LEU A 186 -15.24 -4.69 -20.71
C LEU A 186 -14.79 -3.70 -19.65
N PHE A 187 -14.14 -2.61 -20.07
CA PHE A 187 -13.61 -1.57 -19.19
C PHE A 187 -14.17 -0.18 -19.51
N ASP A 188 -14.11 0.72 -18.54
CA ASP A 188 -14.32 2.15 -18.78
C ASP A 188 -13.05 2.80 -19.40
N THR A 189 -13.16 4.06 -19.80
CA THR A 189 -12.10 4.78 -20.49
C THR A 189 -10.88 5.12 -19.63
N PHE A 190 -10.92 4.86 -18.31
CA PHE A 190 -9.78 5.02 -17.42
C PHE A 190 -8.88 3.79 -17.36
N VAL A 191 -9.38 2.64 -17.83
CA VAL A 191 -8.61 1.39 -17.86
C VAL A 191 -8.01 1.21 -19.23
N THR A 192 -6.75 1.64 -19.40
CA THR A 192 -6.00 1.55 -20.65
C THR A 192 -5.11 0.31 -20.68
N LYS A 193 -4.63 -0.10 -21.88
CA LYS A 193 -3.67 -1.19 -22.03
C LYS A 193 -2.41 -0.96 -21.18
N SER A 194 -1.89 0.27 -21.19
CA SER A 194 -0.71 0.63 -20.39
C SER A 194 -0.98 0.53 -18.90
N SER A 195 -2.16 0.97 -18.41
CA SER A 195 -2.50 0.87 -16.99
C SER A 195 -2.72 -0.57 -16.52
N LEU A 196 -3.19 -1.45 -17.40
CA LEU A 196 -3.28 -2.89 -17.14
C LEU A 196 -1.88 -3.53 -17.15
N LEU A 197 -1.03 -3.15 -18.08
CA LEU A 197 0.35 -3.63 -18.19
C LEU A 197 1.18 -3.26 -16.94
N ASP A 198 0.99 -2.07 -16.38
CA ASP A 198 1.59 -1.71 -15.09
C ASP A 198 1.22 -2.73 -13.99
N SER A 199 -0.03 -3.17 -13.94
CA SER A 199 -0.48 -4.20 -13.00
C SER A 199 0.14 -5.58 -13.29
N VAL A 200 0.29 -5.94 -14.55
CA VAL A 200 1.01 -7.17 -14.96
C VAL A 200 2.47 -7.11 -14.52
N CYS A 201 3.14 -5.96 -14.63
CA CYS A 201 4.51 -5.79 -14.14
C CYS A 201 4.62 -6.02 -12.63
N ILE A 202 3.63 -5.55 -11.84
CA ILE A 202 3.58 -5.78 -10.39
C ILE A 202 3.43 -7.29 -10.08
N ILE A 203 2.49 -7.96 -10.75
CA ILE A 203 2.27 -9.40 -10.60
C ILE A 203 3.51 -10.19 -11.00
N SER A 204 4.16 -9.79 -12.10
CA SER A 204 5.30 -10.48 -12.70
C SER A 204 6.51 -10.58 -11.79
N GLU A 205 6.74 -9.61 -10.93
CA GLU A 205 7.88 -9.56 -10.02
C GLU A 205 7.96 -10.78 -9.08
N SER A 206 6.81 -11.27 -8.62
CA SER A 206 6.76 -12.42 -7.70
C SER A 206 6.26 -13.68 -8.38
N ALA A 207 5.43 -13.57 -9.43
CA ALA A 207 4.81 -14.72 -10.08
C ALA A 207 5.72 -15.42 -11.09
N PHE A 208 6.63 -14.67 -11.73
CA PHE A 208 7.40 -15.18 -12.88
C PHE A 208 8.91 -15.02 -12.73
N THR A 209 9.43 -14.57 -11.57
CA THR A 209 10.86 -14.45 -11.34
C THR A 209 11.30 -15.19 -10.07
N ASP A 210 12.50 -15.76 -10.13
CA ASP A 210 13.19 -16.38 -9.00
C ASP A 210 14.61 -15.79 -8.93
N ARG A 211 14.78 -14.84 -8.04
CA ARG A 211 16.05 -14.12 -7.88
C ARG A 211 17.14 -14.99 -7.27
N GLU A 212 16.79 -15.91 -6.38
CA GLU A 212 17.76 -16.81 -5.75
C GLU A 212 18.42 -17.73 -6.78
N ASN A 213 17.66 -18.16 -7.79
CA ASN A 213 18.13 -19.01 -8.88
C ASN A 213 18.44 -18.23 -10.16
N ALA A 214 18.39 -16.88 -10.13
CA ALA A 214 18.60 -16.00 -11.28
C ALA A 214 17.78 -16.42 -12.51
N SER A 215 16.52 -16.81 -12.33
CA SER A 215 15.68 -17.39 -13.36
C SER A 215 14.31 -16.70 -13.48
N CYS A 216 13.64 -16.89 -14.63
CA CYS A 216 12.29 -16.43 -14.86
C CYS A 216 11.52 -17.40 -15.75
N ASP A 217 10.19 -17.38 -15.64
CA ASP A 217 9.26 -18.19 -16.42
C ASP A 217 8.10 -17.32 -16.93
N PHE A 218 8.30 -16.62 -18.04
CA PHE A 218 7.28 -15.86 -18.75
C PHE A 218 6.60 -16.67 -19.86
N ASP A 219 7.19 -17.81 -20.27
CA ASP A 219 6.62 -18.66 -21.33
C ASP A 219 5.60 -19.64 -20.75
N ASN A 220 4.54 -19.12 -20.14
CA ASN A 220 3.47 -19.92 -19.55
C ASN A 220 2.07 -19.36 -19.88
N ASP A 221 1.03 -20.18 -19.69
CA ASP A 221 -0.34 -19.83 -20.03
C ASP A 221 -0.88 -18.68 -19.16
N TYR A 222 -0.44 -18.57 -17.91
CA TYR A 222 -0.90 -17.51 -17.02
C TYR A 222 -0.40 -16.15 -17.51
N PHE A 223 0.89 -16.01 -17.82
CA PHE A 223 1.42 -14.74 -18.33
C PHE A 223 0.76 -14.34 -19.66
N ARG A 224 0.54 -15.32 -20.57
CA ARG A 224 -0.20 -15.10 -21.81
C ARG A 224 -1.60 -14.56 -21.54
N SER A 225 -2.33 -15.14 -20.59
CA SER A 225 -3.67 -14.69 -20.24
C SER A 225 -3.69 -13.26 -19.68
N LEU A 226 -2.68 -12.85 -18.94
CA LEU A 226 -2.54 -11.47 -18.46
C LEU A 226 -2.32 -10.49 -19.61
N LEU A 227 -1.49 -10.83 -20.61
CA LEU A 227 -1.27 -9.98 -21.80
C LEU A 227 -2.52 -9.89 -22.67
N GLU A 228 -3.27 -10.97 -22.83
CA GLU A 228 -4.57 -10.96 -23.52
C GLU A 228 -5.57 -10.06 -22.78
N PHE A 229 -5.61 -10.14 -21.45
CA PHE A 229 -6.44 -9.26 -20.63
C PHE A 229 -6.07 -7.78 -20.81
N CYS A 230 -4.78 -7.45 -20.86
CA CYS A 230 -4.34 -6.09 -21.18
C CYS A 230 -4.83 -5.64 -22.56
N ASN A 231 -4.68 -6.50 -23.56
CA ASN A 231 -5.04 -6.18 -24.94
C ASN A 231 -6.56 -6.11 -25.19
N SER A 232 -7.39 -6.63 -24.27
CA SER A 232 -8.85 -6.52 -24.35
C SER A 232 -9.36 -5.10 -24.03
N SER A 233 -8.54 -4.21 -23.48
CA SER A 233 -8.88 -2.79 -23.43
C SER A 233 -8.83 -2.16 -24.82
N PRO A 234 -9.88 -1.41 -25.24
CA PRO A 234 -9.87 -0.68 -26.49
C PRO A 234 -9.07 0.63 -26.44
N TYR A 235 -8.52 0.99 -25.27
CA TYR A 235 -7.85 2.26 -25.03
C TYR A 235 -6.35 2.03 -24.85
N ASP A 236 -5.53 2.62 -25.73
CA ASP A 236 -4.06 2.52 -25.64
C ASP A 236 -3.51 3.45 -24.56
N GLU A 237 -4.02 4.70 -24.50
CA GLU A 237 -3.63 5.71 -23.55
C GLU A 237 -4.85 6.45 -22.97
N TYR A 238 -4.66 7.04 -21.79
CA TYR A 238 -5.63 7.94 -21.21
C TYR A 238 -5.73 9.24 -22.02
N VAL A 239 -6.95 9.59 -22.43
CA VAL A 239 -7.23 10.84 -23.15
C VAL A 239 -8.07 11.76 -22.27
N ASP A 240 -7.45 12.85 -21.81
CA ASP A 240 -8.12 13.84 -20.97
C ASP A 240 -9.34 14.45 -21.69
N GLY A 241 -10.45 14.55 -20.97
CA GLY A 241 -11.73 15.08 -21.48
C GLY A 241 -12.57 14.08 -22.29
N GLN A 242 -12.09 12.88 -22.56
CA GLN A 242 -12.89 11.78 -23.14
C GLN A 242 -13.28 10.71 -22.12
N SER A 243 -12.79 10.84 -20.90
CA SER A 243 -12.99 9.87 -19.84
C SER A 243 -14.41 9.94 -19.29
N THR A 244 -15.12 8.82 -19.31
CA THR A 244 -16.43 8.67 -18.71
C THR A 244 -16.44 7.48 -17.75
N TYR A 245 -16.87 7.72 -16.51
CA TYR A 245 -17.27 6.65 -15.61
C TYR A 245 -18.64 6.13 -16.04
N ASP A 246 -18.67 5.05 -16.78
CA ASP A 246 -19.90 4.39 -17.15
C ASP A 246 -20.12 3.16 -16.26
N PHE A 247 -20.71 3.41 -15.09
CA PHE A 247 -20.96 2.37 -14.10
C PHE A 247 -22.07 1.38 -14.51
N ASP A 248 -22.91 1.73 -15.46
CA ASP A 248 -24.05 0.89 -15.82
C ASP A 248 -23.75 -0.04 -16.99
N ASN A 249 -22.94 0.39 -17.92
CA ASN A 249 -22.67 -0.31 -19.18
C ASN A 249 -21.28 -0.95 -19.28
N THR A 250 -20.49 -0.92 -18.20
CA THR A 250 -19.14 -1.52 -18.14
C THR A 250 -19.17 -2.78 -17.28
N LEU A 251 -18.61 -3.88 -17.75
CA LEU A 251 -18.60 -5.16 -17.04
C LEU A 251 -17.65 -5.15 -15.86
N LEU A 252 -16.38 -4.76 -16.05
CA LEU A 252 -15.35 -4.74 -15.04
C LEU A 252 -15.02 -3.31 -14.63
N LYS A 253 -14.89 -3.09 -13.34
CA LYS A 253 -14.49 -1.81 -12.76
C LYS A 253 -13.24 -1.98 -11.94
N ARG A 254 -12.23 -1.20 -12.26
CA ARG A 254 -11.01 -1.13 -11.45
C ARG A 254 -11.29 -0.33 -10.19
N GLU A 255 -11.04 -0.93 -9.06
CA GLU A 255 -11.20 -0.31 -7.75
C GLU A 255 -9.88 -0.27 -7.01
N TYR A 256 -9.69 0.86 -6.31
CA TYR A 256 -8.62 1.07 -5.34
C TYR A 256 -9.29 1.22 -3.98
N LEU A 257 -9.26 0.14 -3.20
CA LEU A 257 -9.92 0.08 -1.90
C LEU A 257 -9.03 0.73 -0.87
N SER A 258 -9.29 2.00 -0.59
CA SER A 258 -8.46 2.86 0.26
C SER A 258 -9.12 3.21 1.61
N SER A 259 -10.25 2.60 1.95
CA SER A 259 -10.91 2.78 3.25
C SER A 259 -11.99 1.73 3.48
N ALA A 260 -12.29 1.43 4.74
CA ALA A 260 -13.40 0.56 5.13
C ALA A 260 -14.77 1.08 4.62
N LEU A 261 -14.94 2.42 4.57
CA LEU A 261 -16.14 3.05 4.02
C LEU A 261 -16.40 2.65 2.56
N ARG A 262 -15.34 2.36 1.77
CA ARG A 262 -15.51 1.94 0.37
C ARG A 262 -16.31 0.64 0.28
N PHE A 263 -16.08 -0.32 1.16
CA PHE A 263 -16.84 -1.56 1.22
C PHE A 263 -18.32 -1.32 1.57
N ASN A 264 -18.62 -0.37 2.46
CA ASN A 264 -20.01 -0.04 2.81
C ASN A 264 -20.79 0.54 1.61
N VAL A 265 -20.19 1.43 0.82
CA VAL A 265 -20.90 2.12 -0.27
C VAL A 265 -21.01 1.30 -1.56
N MET A 266 -20.21 0.27 -1.74
CA MET A 266 -20.16 -0.54 -2.97
C MET A 266 -21.53 -1.11 -3.39
N PRO A 267 -22.32 -1.76 -2.53
CA PRO A 267 -23.62 -2.30 -2.96
C PRO A 267 -24.53 -1.24 -3.57
N GLY A 268 -24.52 -0.02 -3.01
CA GLY A 268 -25.27 1.11 -3.54
C GLY A 268 -24.73 1.65 -4.88
N VAL A 269 -23.42 1.61 -5.08
CA VAL A 269 -22.76 2.07 -6.33
C VAL A 269 -23.02 1.09 -7.48
N TYR A 270 -22.92 -0.20 -7.21
CA TYR A 270 -23.07 -1.23 -8.24
C TYR A 270 -24.55 -1.56 -8.50
N GLY A 271 -25.44 -1.29 -7.54
CA GLY A 271 -26.88 -1.57 -7.63
C GLY A 271 -27.21 -3.07 -7.70
N ASP A 272 -26.26 -3.90 -7.29
CA ASP A 272 -26.30 -5.36 -7.23
C ASP A 272 -25.17 -5.81 -6.29
N ASP A 273 -25.07 -7.09 -5.95
CA ASP A 273 -24.01 -7.59 -5.11
C ASP A 273 -22.66 -7.51 -5.84
N PRO A 274 -21.69 -6.75 -5.30
CA PRO A 274 -20.38 -6.65 -5.89
C PRO A 274 -19.56 -7.93 -5.62
N VAL A 275 -18.83 -8.38 -6.62
CA VAL A 275 -17.87 -9.48 -6.54
C VAL A 275 -16.49 -8.96 -6.88
N PHE A 276 -15.52 -9.23 -6.02
CA PHE A 276 -14.12 -8.89 -6.26
C PHE A 276 -13.49 -9.96 -7.14
N VAL A 277 -13.50 -9.76 -8.44
CA VAL A 277 -12.98 -10.76 -9.40
C VAL A 277 -11.46 -10.73 -9.53
N GLY A 278 -10.82 -9.58 -9.22
CA GLY A 278 -9.37 -9.42 -9.37
C GLY A 278 -8.89 -9.49 -10.82
N PHE A 279 -7.57 -9.65 -10.98
CA PHE A 279 -6.96 -9.97 -12.26
C PHE A 279 -7.18 -11.47 -12.56
N PRO A 280 -7.46 -11.84 -13.83
CA PRO A 280 -7.75 -13.22 -14.17
C PRO A 280 -6.52 -14.11 -14.02
N ASP A 281 -6.59 -15.13 -13.18
CA ASP A 281 -5.52 -16.12 -12.95
C ASP A 281 -5.97 -17.58 -13.20
N GLY A 282 -7.23 -17.75 -13.64
CA GLY A 282 -7.80 -19.07 -13.89
C GLY A 282 -8.24 -19.84 -12.64
N ASP A 283 -8.11 -19.24 -11.46
CA ASP A 283 -8.52 -19.78 -10.16
C ASP A 283 -9.48 -18.81 -9.47
N MET A 284 -9.05 -18.11 -8.43
CA MET A 284 -9.89 -17.19 -7.66
C MET A 284 -9.81 -15.74 -8.15
N GLY A 285 -8.93 -15.45 -9.10
CA GLY A 285 -8.48 -14.11 -9.41
C GLY A 285 -7.48 -13.57 -8.39
N CYS A 286 -6.61 -12.65 -8.78
CA CYS A 286 -5.61 -12.06 -7.89
C CYS A 286 -5.77 -10.54 -7.77
N SER A 287 -5.31 -10.01 -6.64
CA SER A 287 -5.26 -8.59 -6.36
C SER A 287 -3.89 -8.24 -5.81
N TYR A 288 -3.57 -6.96 -5.70
CA TYR A 288 -2.31 -6.53 -5.13
C TYR A 288 -2.46 -5.37 -4.16
N TYR A 289 -1.55 -5.30 -3.20
CA TYR A 289 -1.42 -4.20 -2.25
C TYR A 289 -0.68 -3.03 -2.89
N ILE A 290 -1.17 -1.84 -2.64
CA ILE A 290 -0.48 -0.58 -2.92
C ILE A 290 -0.05 -0.03 -1.57
N CYS A 291 1.25 -0.04 -1.32
CA CYS A 291 1.80 0.43 -0.05
C CYS A 291 1.80 1.96 0.01
N GLY A 292 1.36 2.50 1.14
CA GLY A 292 1.32 3.94 1.40
C GLY A 292 2.64 4.45 1.99
N LEU A 293 2.58 4.89 3.25
CA LEU A 293 3.75 5.29 4.02
C LEU A 293 4.47 4.07 4.58
N GLY A 294 5.79 3.99 4.35
CA GLY A 294 6.65 2.91 4.80
C GLY A 294 7.62 3.33 5.91
N TYR A 295 8.07 2.35 6.67
CA TYR A 295 9.08 2.43 7.73
C TYR A 295 10.21 1.45 7.44
N ALA A 296 11.46 1.88 7.55
CA ALA A 296 12.63 1.02 7.48
C ALA A 296 13.63 1.38 8.56
N ILE A 297 14.42 0.41 9.02
CA ILE A 297 15.50 0.59 9.99
C ILE A 297 16.82 0.46 9.25
N PRO A 298 17.64 1.53 9.15
CA PRO A 298 18.96 1.41 8.56
C PRO A 298 19.84 0.40 9.31
N ALA A 299 20.57 -0.44 8.59
CA ALA A 299 21.44 -1.45 9.16
C ALA A 299 22.52 -0.85 10.08
N GLN A 300 22.95 0.39 9.81
CA GLN A 300 23.93 1.14 10.59
C GLN A 300 23.29 1.99 11.72
N SER A 301 22.00 1.88 11.98
CA SER A 301 21.32 2.59 13.07
C SER A 301 22.02 2.34 14.40
N SER A 302 22.24 3.41 15.16
CA SER A 302 22.78 3.35 16.51
C SER A 302 21.70 3.15 17.59
N ASN A 303 20.43 3.29 17.23
CA ASN A 303 19.27 3.21 18.14
C ASN A 303 18.10 2.40 17.53
N LYS A 304 18.38 1.15 17.20
CA LYS A 304 17.43 0.22 16.58
C LYS A 304 16.22 -0.07 17.46
N GLU A 305 16.43 -0.13 18.79
CA GLU A 305 15.34 -0.33 19.76
C GLU A 305 14.34 0.84 19.74
N GLY A 306 14.84 2.07 19.70
CA GLY A 306 13.99 3.25 19.61
C GLY A 306 13.26 3.34 18.26
N ALA A 307 13.92 2.96 17.17
CA ALA A 307 13.29 2.86 15.85
C ALA A 307 12.16 1.83 15.83
N TRP A 308 12.42 0.63 16.37
CA TRP A 308 11.39 -0.42 16.46
C TRP A 308 10.22 -0.03 17.36
N ALA A 309 10.50 0.61 18.51
CA ALA A 309 9.44 1.11 19.40
C ALA A 309 8.47 2.05 18.69
N TYR A 310 8.98 2.92 17.79
CA TYR A 310 8.14 3.78 16.96
C TYR A 310 7.29 2.99 15.99
N ILE A 311 7.91 2.09 15.20
CA ILE A 311 7.22 1.25 14.23
C ILE A 311 6.11 0.46 14.90
N LYS A 312 6.42 -0.22 16.01
CA LYS A 312 5.48 -1.00 16.80
C LYS A 312 4.30 -0.17 17.31
N HIS A 313 4.56 1.06 17.77
CA HIS A 313 3.49 1.97 18.19
C HIS A 313 2.56 2.31 17.02
N MET A 314 3.12 2.63 15.85
CA MET A 314 2.34 2.97 14.65
C MET A 314 1.58 1.77 14.06
N LEU A 315 1.99 0.55 14.40
CA LEU A 315 1.34 -0.71 14.03
C LEU A 315 0.44 -1.28 15.15
N SER A 316 0.31 -0.58 16.28
CA SER A 316 -0.66 -1.00 17.31
C SER A 316 -2.10 -0.91 16.78
N VAL A 317 -2.98 -1.79 17.26
CA VAL A 317 -4.42 -1.79 16.88
C VAL A 317 -5.03 -0.41 17.11
N GLU A 318 -4.69 0.26 18.24
CA GLU A 318 -5.17 1.61 18.54
C GLU A 318 -4.75 2.64 17.49
N ALA A 319 -3.48 2.66 17.07
CA ALA A 319 -3.00 3.61 16.07
C ALA A 319 -3.52 3.27 14.66
N GLN A 320 -3.67 1.99 14.35
CA GLN A 320 -4.13 1.48 13.06
C GLN A 320 -5.63 1.71 12.83
N ARG A 321 -6.45 1.63 13.88
CA ARG A 321 -7.90 1.86 13.79
C ARG A 321 -8.26 3.27 13.27
N TYR A 322 -7.38 4.24 13.44
CA TYR A 322 -7.58 5.62 12.98
C TYR A 322 -6.86 5.96 11.67
N VAL A 323 -6.43 4.96 10.93
CA VAL A 323 -5.91 5.15 9.56
C VAL A 323 -7.05 5.63 8.66
N THR A 324 -6.89 6.80 8.03
CA THR A 324 -7.93 7.46 7.23
C THR A 324 -7.60 7.53 5.74
N ALA A 325 -6.35 7.32 5.36
CA ALA A 325 -5.87 7.38 3.98
C ALA A 325 -5.27 6.03 3.57
N GLY A 326 -6.09 4.99 3.54
CA GLY A 326 -5.72 3.61 3.29
C GLY A 326 -6.46 2.66 4.22
N LEU A 327 -6.18 1.38 4.09
CA LEU A 327 -6.64 0.31 4.97
C LEU A 327 -5.58 0.05 6.04
N PRO A 328 -5.97 -0.27 7.28
CA PRO A 328 -5.04 -0.77 8.29
C PRO A 328 -4.29 -2.01 7.79
N VAL A 329 -3.01 -2.14 8.18
CA VAL A 329 -2.21 -3.33 7.85
C VAL A 329 -2.28 -4.42 8.92
N ILE A 330 -2.81 -4.09 10.10
CA ILE A 330 -3.07 -5.02 11.20
C ILE A 330 -4.49 -5.58 11.06
N LEU A 331 -4.61 -6.90 10.99
CA LEU A 331 -5.87 -7.60 10.70
C LEU A 331 -6.98 -7.24 11.69
N GLU A 332 -6.70 -7.27 13.00
CA GLU A 332 -7.68 -6.89 14.03
C GLU A 332 -8.16 -5.42 13.83
N ALA A 333 -7.26 -4.51 13.49
CA ALA A 333 -7.63 -3.12 13.22
C ALA A 333 -8.44 -2.96 11.94
N PHE A 334 -8.18 -3.79 10.92
CA PHE A 334 -8.97 -3.82 9.69
C PHE A 334 -10.40 -4.30 9.96
N GLU A 335 -10.56 -5.39 10.72
CA GLU A 335 -11.88 -5.91 11.12
C GLU A 335 -12.68 -4.85 11.90
N LEU A 336 -12.04 -4.21 12.89
CA LEU A 336 -12.66 -3.11 13.64
C LEU A 336 -13.02 -1.92 12.74
N ALA A 337 -12.21 -1.61 11.74
CA ALA A 337 -12.52 -0.53 10.79
C ALA A 337 -13.73 -0.86 9.90
N LEU A 338 -13.95 -2.14 9.54
CA LEU A 338 -15.14 -2.57 8.85
C LEU A 338 -16.40 -2.42 9.73
N GLU A 339 -16.30 -2.80 11.01
CA GLU A 339 -17.37 -2.62 11.98
C GLU A 339 -17.72 -1.14 12.21
N ASP A 340 -16.72 -0.29 12.46
CA ASP A 340 -16.87 1.15 12.65
C ASP A 340 -17.43 1.85 11.39
N GLY A 341 -17.17 1.29 10.21
CA GLY A 341 -17.68 1.76 8.93
C GLY A 341 -19.10 1.32 8.60
N ASP A 342 -19.81 0.64 9.52
CA ASP A 342 -21.15 0.07 9.32
C ASP A 342 -21.21 -0.86 8.08
N VAL A 343 -20.13 -1.59 7.79
CA VAL A 343 -20.06 -2.54 6.67
C VAL A 343 -20.90 -3.76 7.03
N SER A 344 -21.79 -4.21 6.13
CA SER A 344 -22.64 -5.37 6.37
C SER A 344 -21.81 -6.66 6.56
N GLU A 345 -22.32 -7.61 7.36
CA GLU A 345 -21.63 -8.89 7.61
C GLU A 345 -21.25 -9.62 6.32
N GLU A 346 -22.12 -9.59 5.31
CA GLU A 346 -21.84 -10.18 4.00
C GLU A 346 -20.65 -9.50 3.31
N MET A 347 -20.59 -8.16 3.32
CA MET A 347 -19.50 -7.42 2.71
C MET A 347 -18.21 -7.53 3.52
N GLN A 348 -18.28 -7.67 4.85
CA GLN A 348 -17.11 -7.98 5.69
C GLN A 348 -16.53 -9.35 5.30
N TYR A 349 -17.39 -10.36 5.09
CA TYR A 349 -16.93 -11.67 4.62
C TYR A 349 -16.25 -11.56 3.24
N LYS A 350 -16.85 -10.87 2.28
CA LYS A 350 -16.25 -10.63 0.94
C LYS A 350 -14.92 -9.85 1.03
N ALA A 351 -14.80 -8.91 1.98
CA ALA A 351 -13.55 -8.18 2.22
C ALA A 351 -12.44 -9.08 2.75
N LEU A 352 -12.73 -9.95 3.71
CA LEU A 352 -11.75 -10.91 4.24
C LEU A 352 -11.34 -11.94 3.18
N GLU A 353 -12.28 -12.43 2.38
CA GLU A 353 -11.99 -13.33 1.25
C GLU A 353 -11.11 -12.66 0.18
N LEU A 354 -11.29 -11.35 -0.07
CA LEU A 354 -10.42 -10.58 -0.94
C LEU A 354 -8.97 -10.54 -0.42
N LEU A 355 -8.76 -10.39 0.89
CA LEU A 355 -7.42 -10.40 1.48
C LEU A 355 -6.65 -11.70 1.16
N GLU A 356 -7.33 -12.86 1.23
CA GLU A 356 -6.71 -14.16 0.92
C GLU A 356 -6.24 -14.27 -0.54
N ARG A 357 -6.81 -13.46 -1.44
CA ARG A 357 -6.49 -13.39 -2.86
C ARG A 357 -5.56 -12.23 -3.24
N THR A 358 -5.24 -11.36 -2.28
CA THR A 358 -4.31 -10.26 -2.47
C THR A 358 -2.90 -10.77 -2.20
N LYS A 359 -2.15 -11.10 -3.27
CA LYS A 359 -0.91 -11.88 -3.19
C LYS A 359 0.34 -11.08 -3.56
N TYR A 360 0.20 -9.89 -4.12
CA TYR A 360 1.32 -9.10 -4.65
C TYR A 360 1.34 -7.71 -4.05
N ALA A 361 2.46 -7.00 -4.17
CA ALA A 361 2.58 -5.62 -3.72
C ALA A 361 3.30 -4.74 -4.76
N GLU A 362 2.76 -3.53 -5.00
CA GLU A 362 3.34 -2.55 -5.92
C GLU A 362 4.77 -2.12 -5.53
N SER A 363 5.07 -2.17 -4.24
CA SER A 363 6.37 -1.71 -3.70
C SER A 363 7.57 -2.58 -4.04
N VAL A 364 7.35 -3.77 -4.60
CA VAL A 364 8.41 -4.74 -4.96
C VAL A 364 8.69 -4.69 -6.46
N HIS A 365 8.90 -3.51 -7.00
CA HIS A 365 8.99 -3.27 -8.43
C HIS A 365 10.45 -3.25 -8.92
N ASP A 366 10.72 -4.05 -9.96
CA ASP A 366 12.00 -4.04 -10.69
C ASP A 366 11.88 -3.22 -11.97
N ALA A 367 12.55 -2.06 -11.99
CA ALA A 367 12.47 -1.12 -13.11
C ALA A 367 12.99 -1.72 -14.42
N GLY A 368 14.05 -2.54 -14.36
CA GLY A 368 14.60 -3.18 -15.56
C GLY A 368 13.66 -4.25 -16.14
N LEU A 369 13.06 -5.05 -15.26
CA LEU A 369 12.06 -6.03 -15.70
C LEU A 369 10.82 -5.35 -16.27
N LYS A 370 10.35 -4.27 -15.64
CA LYS A 370 9.23 -3.47 -16.17
C LYS A 370 9.54 -2.92 -17.55
N GLU A 371 10.71 -2.36 -17.77
CA GLU A 371 11.14 -1.83 -19.08
C GLU A 371 11.12 -2.94 -20.14
N ILE A 372 11.66 -4.13 -19.81
CA ILE A 372 11.66 -5.29 -20.72
C ILE A 372 10.23 -5.66 -21.13
N ILE A 373 9.32 -5.78 -20.18
CA ILE A 373 7.93 -6.16 -20.44
C ILE A 373 7.22 -5.07 -21.24
N THR A 374 7.34 -3.81 -20.83
CA THR A 374 6.65 -2.67 -21.44
C THR A 374 7.08 -2.47 -22.89
N ASP A 375 8.40 -2.45 -23.15
CA ASP A 375 8.94 -2.29 -24.51
C ASP A 375 8.53 -3.43 -25.44
N SER A 376 8.53 -4.67 -24.91
CA SER A 376 8.22 -5.84 -25.72
C SER A 376 6.74 -5.93 -26.08
N CYS A 377 5.84 -5.43 -25.21
CA CYS A 377 4.39 -5.46 -25.43
C CYS A 377 3.90 -4.41 -26.44
N GLN A 378 4.68 -3.36 -26.74
CA GLN A 378 4.24 -2.28 -27.64
C GLN A 378 3.76 -2.81 -28.99
N ASN A 379 4.55 -3.65 -29.66
CA ASN A 379 4.20 -4.19 -30.97
C ASN A 379 2.98 -5.14 -30.93
N TYR A 380 2.77 -5.82 -29.81
CA TYR A 380 1.59 -6.66 -29.62
C TYR A 380 0.32 -5.81 -29.51
N PHE A 381 0.38 -4.74 -28.75
CA PHE A 381 -0.76 -3.83 -28.57
C PHE A 381 -1.09 -3.07 -29.85
N ASP A 382 -0.09 -2.76 -30.68
CA ASP A 382 -0.25 -2.16 -32.01
C ASP A 382 -0.72 -3.17 -33.10
N GLY A 383 -0.83 -4.46 -32.75
CA GLY A 383 -1.23 -5.52 -33.65
C GLY A 383 -0.18 -5.87 -34.70
N THR A 384 1.09 -5.49 -34.53
CA THR A 384 2.21 -5.76 -35.46
C THR A 384 3.04 -6.99 -35.07
N ALA A 385 2.87 -7.51 -33.85
CA ALA A 385 3.44 -8.77 -33.36
C ALA A 385 2.34 -9.69 -32.84
N THR A 386 2.61 -11.01 -32.86
CA THR A 386 1.74 -11.99 -32.20
C THR A 386 2.01 -12.05 -30.68
N LEU A 387 1.08 -12.62 -29.92
CA LEU A 387 1.29 -12.90 -28.50
C LEU A 387 2.51 -13.81 -28.28
N ASP A 388 2.62 -14.89 -29.08
CA ASP A 388 3.73 -15.84 -28.97
C ASP A 388 5.09 -15.16 -29.23
N ASP A 389 5.23 -14.39 -30.30
CA ASP A 389 6.47 -13.65 -30.58
C ASP A 389 6.83 -12.70 -29.43
N THR A 390 5.82 -12.05 -28.83
CA THR A 390 6.02 -11.12 -27.72
C THR A 390 6.49 -11.83 -26.46
N VAL A 391 5.86 -12.95 -26.10
CA VAL A 391 6.23 -13.76 -24.95
C VAL A 391 7.65 -14.35 -25.11
N ASP A 392 8.00 -14.84 -26.29
CA ASP A 392 9.34 -15.33 -26.60
C ASP A 392 10.42 -14.24 -26.41
N ILE A 393 10.12 -13.01 -26.84
CA ILE A 393 11.01 -11.86 -26.67
C ILE A 393 11.17 -11.52 -25.19
N ILE A 394 10.05 -11.45 -24.43
CA ILE A 394 10.08 -11.16 -23.01
C ILE A 394 10.88 -12.23 -22.27
N GLN A 395 10.58 -13.52 -22.50
CA GLN A 395 11.29 -14.63 -21.87
C GLN A 395 12.80 -14.57 -22.13
N SER A 396 13.18 -14.32 -23.39
CA SER A 396 14.60 -14.24 -23.77
C SER A 396 15.31 -13.06 -23.12
N ARG A 397 14.73 -11.84 -23.15
CA ARG A 397 15.34 -10.64 -22.57
C ARG A 397 15.39 -10.72 -21.05
N ALA A 398 14.30 -11.16 -20.41
CA ALA A 398 14.22 -11.32 -18.96
C ALA A 398 15.20 -12.40 -18.45
N SER A 399 15.39 -13.51 -19.16
CA SER A 399 16.38 -14.52 -18.78
C SER A 399 17.81 -13.97 -18.75
N VAL A 400 18.17 -13.16 -19.74
CA VAL A 400 19.49 -12.50 -19.77
C VAL A 400 19.60 -11.51 -18.61
N TYR A 401 18.59 -10.66 -18.43
CA TYR A 401 18.55 -9.69 -17.33
C TYR A 401 18.70 -10.35 -15.96
N MET A 402 17.92 -11.41 -15.68
CA MET A 402 17.99 -12.15 -14.41
C MET A 402 19.39 -12.73 -14.18
N SER A 403 20.01 -13.30 -15.20
CA SER A 403 21.37 -13.84 -15.11
C SER A 403 22.44 -12.76 -14.88
N GLU A 404 22.26 -11.55 -15.41
CA GLU A 404 23.20 -10.43 -15.25
C GLU A 404 23.05 -9.72 -13.90
N GLN A 405 21.83 -9.65 -13.36
CA GLN A 405 21.55 -8.93 -12.11
C GLN A 405 21.70 -9.81 -10.86
N TYR A 406 21.41 -11.10 -10.97
CA TYR A 406 21.26 -12.01 -9.81
C TYR A 406 22.09 -13.30 -9.92
N GLY A 407 22.79 -13.55 -11.07
CA GLY A 407 23.56 -14.77 -11.38
C GLY A 407 25.05 -14.77 -10.99
#